data_9de1b81490a7d5469b8684fad3af2b55
#
_entry.id   9de1b81490a7d5469b8684fad3af2b55
#
_cell.length_a   1.000
_cell.length_b   1.000
_cell.length_c   1.000
_cell.angle_alpha   90.00
_cell.angle_beta   90.00
_cell.angle_gamma   90.00
#
_symmetry.space_group_name_H-M   'P 1'
#
loop_
_entity.id
_entity.type
_entity.pdbx_description
1 polymer ?
#
loop_
_entity_poly.entity_id
_entity_poly.type
_entity_poly.pdbx_seq_one_letter_code
_entity_poly.pdbx_strand_id
1 'polypeptide(L)'
;MLTIDSAIVDAIVAHARRDHPDEACGVVAGAIGSDLPTRHIAMDNAARSMTFYEFDSMEHLRVWREMDDNDEEPVVIYHSHTATEAYPSRTDVSFAGEPGAHYLLVSTREPDAEEIRSFRIVDGVVTEEKVNIVDATVDA
;
A
#
# COMPACT_ATOMS: atom_id res chain seq x y z
N MET A 1 2.47 0.22 14.55
CA MET A 1 2.02 -1.14 14.15
C MET A 1 0.85 -1.03 13.19
N LEU A 2 0.88 -1.77 12.10
CA LEU A 2 -0.25 -1.89 11.18
C LEU A 2 -0.99 -3.19 11.49
N THR A 3 -2.28 -3.10 11.77
CA THR A 3 -3.15 -4.28 11.87
C THR A 3 -4.00 -4.36 10.61
N ILE A 4 -3.92 -5.48 9.91
CA ILE A 4 -4.53 -5.63 8.59
C ILE A 4 -5.09 -7.05 8.42
N ASP A 5 -6.27 -7.15 7.81
CA ASP A 5 -6.93 -8.44 7.52
C ASP A 5 -6.13 -9.24 6.48
N SER A 6 -6.01 -10.54 6.71
CA SER A 6 -5.31 -11.45 5.79
C SER A 6 -5.88 -11.44 4.38
N ALA A 7 -7.20 -11.29 4.23
CA ALA A 7 -7.83 -11.22 2.92
C ALA A 7 -7.39 -9.97 2.14
N ILE A 8 -7.17 -8.85 2.83
CA ILE A 8 -6.66 -7.63 2.19
C ILE A 8 -5.20 -7.82 1.78
N VAL A 9 -4.38 -8.43 2.65
CA VAL A 9 -2.99 -8.76 2.32
C VAL A 9 -2.92 -9.66 1.09
N ASP A 10 -3.75 -10.69 1.03
CA ASP A 10 -3.80 -11.60 -0.12
C ASP A 10 -4.15 -10.85 -1.41
N ALA A 11 -5.09 -9.92 -1.36
CA ALA A 11 -5.48 -9.09 -2.50
C ALA A 11 -4.32 -8.18 -2.96
N ILE A 12 -3.59 -7.59 -2.03
CA ILE A 12 -2.42 -6.75 -2.32
C ILE A 12 -1.32 -7.59 -2.99
N VAL A 13 -1.01 -8.74 -2.43
CA VAL A 13 0.02 -9.65 -2.98
C VAL A 13 -0.38 -10.13 -4.38
N ALA A 14 -1.64 -10.51 -4.56
CA ALA A 14 -2.15 -10.92 -5.88
C ALA A 14 -2.01 -9.81 -6.91
N HIS A 15 -2.32 -8.57 -6.54
CA HIS A 15 -2.16 -7.40 -7.40
C HIS A 15 -0.68 -7.19 -7.77
N ALA A 16 0.22 -7.26 -6.79
CA ALA A 16 1.66 -7.12 -7.00
C ALA A 16 2.21 -8.18 -7.96
N ARG A 17 1.79 -9.43 -7.79
CA ARG A 17 2.22 -10.54 -8.65
C ARG A 17 1.66 -10.43 -10.06
N ARG A 18 0.41 -10.01 -10.19
CA ARG A 18 -0.22 -9.81 -11.51
C ARG A 18 0.49 -8.76 -12.33
N ASP A 19 0.90 -7.64 -11.72
CA ASP A 19 1.51 -6.52 -12.43
C ASP A 19 3.02 -6.68 -12.63
N HIS A 20 3.65 -7.64 -11.90
CA HIS A 20 5.08 -7.93 -12.10
C HIS A 20 5.39 -8.15 -13.58
N PRO A 21 6.44 -7.55 -14.18
CA PRO A 21 7.58 -6.88 -13.56
C PRO A 21 7.40 -5.37 -13.29
N ASP A 22 6.23 -4.81 -13.57
CA ASP A 22 5.95 -3.42 -13.22
C ASP A 22 5.59 -3.30 -11.74
N GLU A 23 5.92 -2.18 -11.13
CA GLU A 23 5.48 -1.90 -9.76
C GLU A 23 3.96 -1.72 -9.72
N ALA A 24 3.30 -2.43 -8.81
CA ALA A 24 1.89 -2.24 -8.52
C ALA A 24 1.73 -1.16 -7.46
N CYS A 25 0.59 -0.50 -7.44
CA CYS A 25 0.29 0.50 -6.42
C CYS A 25 -1.20 0.54 -6.10
N GLY A 26 -1.54 1.03 -4.93
CA GLY A 26 -2.92 1.14 -4.49
C GLY A 26 -3.04 1.70 -3.08
N VAL A 27 -4.27 1.66 -2.59
CA VAL A 27 -4.66 2.22 -1.31
C VAL A 27 -5.57 1.24 -0.58
N VAL A 28 -5.51 1.23 0.74
CA VAL A 28 -6.56 0.60 1.54
C VAL A 28 -7.19 1.68 2.40
N ALA A 29 -8.46 1.95 2.14
CA ALA A 29 -9.23 2.96 2.84
C ALA A 29 -9.78 2.41 4.14
N GLY A 30 -10.01 3.29 5.10
CA GLY A 30 -10.68 2.98 6.35
C GLY A 30 -11.41 4.21 6.87
N ALA A 31 -12.27 4.02 7.84
CA ALA A 31 -13.02 5.11 8.45
C ALA A 31 -12.08 6.14 9.07
N ILE A 32 -12.36 7.41 8.88
CA ILE A 32 -11.55 8.51 9.43
C ILE A 32 -11.36 8.31 10.94
N GLY A 33 -10.09 8.36 11.38
CA GLY A 33 -9.71 8.22 12.78
C GLY A 33 -9.63 6.79 13.31
N SER A 34 -9.99 5.78 12.52
CA SER A 34 -10.01 4.39 13.00
C SER A 34 -8.65 3.70 12.96
N ASP A 35 -7.75 4.13 12.07
CA ASP A 35 -6.47 3.48 11.77
C ASP A 35 -6.62 1.98 11.39
N LEU A 36 -7.81 1.60 10.92
CA LEU A 36 -8.11 0.23 10.50
C LEU A 36 -8.43 0.18 9.02
N PRO A 37 -7.57 -0.46 8.20
CA PRO A 37 -7.81 -0.57 6.75
C PRO A 37 -8.93 -1.59 6.49
N THR A 38 -9.91 -1.20 5.69
CA THR A 38 -11.09 -2.04 5.44
C THR A 38 -11.43 -2.24 3.98
N ARG A 39 -11.04 -1.31 3.09
CA ARG A 39 -11.44 -1.36 1.68
C ARG A 39 -10.23 -1.24 0.76
N HIS A 40 -9.86 -2.35 0.13
CA HIS A 40 -8.75 -2.40 -0.83
C HIS A 40 -9.15 -1.75 -2.16
N ILE A 41 -8.31 -0.84 -2.63
CA ILE A 41 -8.48 -0.14 -3.91
C ILE A 41 -7.20 -0.29 -4.70
N ALA A 42 -7.19 -1.23 -5.66
CA ALA A 42 -6.09 -1.36 -6.59
C ALA A 42 -6.09 -0.17 -7.55
N MET A 43 -4.91 0.42 -7.79
CA MET A 43 -4.78 1.56 -8.68
C MET A 43 -3.79 1.22 -9.81
N ASP A 44 -3.84 2.00 -10.88
CA ASP A 44 -2.92 1.82 -11.99
C ASP A 44 -1.63 2.59 -11.73
N ASN A 45 -0.51 1.97 -12.09
CA ASN A 45 0.77 2.67 -12.13
C ASN A 45 0.87 3.41 -13.47
N ALA A 46 0.66 4.72 -13.46
CA ALA A 46 0.71 5.55 -14.67
C ALA A 46 2.11 5.56 -15.31
N ALA A 47 3.16 5.36 -14.51
CA ALA A 47 4.53 5.29 -14.99
C ALA A 47 4.83 3.97 -15.70
N ARG A 48 4.09 2.90 -15.43
CA ARG A 48 4.29 1.54 -15.96
C ARG A 48 5.76 1.13 -15.91
N SER A 49 6.36 1.35 -14.74
CA SER A 49 7.80 1.20 -14.54
C SER A 49 8.10 0.04 -13.60
N MET A 50 9.26 -0.59 -13.80
CA MET A 50 9.80 -1.63 -12.93
C MET A 50 10.49 -1.05 -11.68
N THR A 51 10.71 0.28 -11.64
CA THR A 51 11.50 0.93 -10.58
C THR A 51 10.81 2.13 -9.95
N PHE A 52 9.61 2.48 -10.41
CA PHE A 52 8.90 3.68 -9.99
C PHE A 52 7.40 3.49 -10.12
N TYR A 53 6.63 4.12 -9.25
CA TYR A 53 5.18 4.17 -9.41
C TYR A 53 4.67 5.59 -9.30
N GLU A 54 3.56 5.84 -9.97
CA GLU A 54 2.84 7.11 -9.94
C GLU A 54 1.36 6.81 -10.15
N PHE A 55 0.50 7.30 -9.27
CA PHE A 55 -0.94 7.18 -9.48
C PHE A 55 -1.35 7.99 -10.71
N ASP A 56 -2.24 7.42 -11.52
CA ASP A 56 -2.90 8.19 -12.57
C ASP A 56 -3.65 9.36 -11.93
N SER A 57 -3.43 10.58 -12.43
CA SER A 57 -3.95 11.80 -11.81
C SER A 57 -5.47 11.81 -11.68
N MET A 58 -6.19 11.33 -12.71
CA MET A 58 -7.65 11.30 -12.71
C MET A 58 -8.17 10.23 -11.76
N GLU A 59 -7.53 9.07 -11.74
CA GLU A 59 -7.88 7.99 -10.83
C GLU A 59 -7.62 8.41 -9.37
N HIS A 60 -6.48 9.04 -9.11
CA HIS A 60 -6.12 9.56 -7.80
C HIS A 60 -7.21 10.52 -7.28
N LEU A 61 -7.60 11.47 -8.12
CA LEU A 61 -8.65 12.44 -7.77
C LEU A 61 -9.98 11.74 -7.47
N ARG A 62 -10.38 10.80 -8.32
CA ARG A 62 -11.64 10.05 -8.17
C ARG A 62 -11.65 9.23 -6.87
N VAL A 63 -10.56 8.53 -6.59
CA VAL A 63 -10.45 7.67 -5.40
C VAL A 63 -10.48 8.50 -4.13
N TRP A 64 -9.74 9.62 -4.09
CA TRP A 64 -9.72 10.51 -2.92
C TRP A 64 -11.07 11.16 -2.67
N ARG A 65 -11.78 11.55 -3.73
CA ARG A 65 -13.16 12.08 -3.62
C ARG A 65 -14.13 11.02 -3.09
N GLU A 66 -13.99 9.79 -3.58
CA GLU A 66 -14.83 8.67 -3.13
C GLU A 66 -14.61 8.37 -1.66
N MET A 67 -13.35 8.38 -1.20
CA MET A 67 -13.06 8.23 0.22
C MET A 67 -13.68 9.36 1.05
N ASP A 68 -13.55 10.59 0.57
CA ASP A 68 -14.14 11.77 1.24
C ASP A 68 -15.65 11.64 1.38
N ASP A 69 -16.34 11.24 0.30
CA ASP A 69 -17.78 11.03 0.30
C ASP A 69 -18.23 9.91 1.25
N ASN A 70 -17.36 8.96 1.53
CA ASN A 70 -17.64 7.82 2.40
C ASN A 70 -17.10 8.00 3.83
N ASP A 71 -16.61 9.18 4.18
CA ASP A 71 -15.96 9.45 5.49
C ASP A 71 -14.79 8.49 5.74
N GLU A 72 -14.03 8.20 4.70
CA GLU A 72 -12.83 7.37 4.74
C GLU A 72 -11.57 8.20 4.54
N GLU A 73 -10.43 7.60 4.94
CA GLU A 73 -9.11 8.15 4.66
C GLU A 73 -8.18 7.05 4.16
N PRO A 74 -7.05 7.39 3.50
CA PRO A 74 -6.08 6.39 3.08
C PRO A 74 -5.29 5.91 4.30
N VAL A 75 -5.71 4.79 4.87
CA VAL A 75 -5.02 4.18 6.02
C VAL A 75 -3.72 3.54 5.58
N VAL A 76 -3.73 2.85 4.43
CA VAL A 76 -2.54 2.22 3.84
C VAL A 76 -2.36 2.73 2.41
N ILE A 77 -1.13 3.11 2.09
CA ILE A 77 -0.70 3.34 0.71
C ILE A 77 0.34 2.28 0.40
N TYR A 78 0.12 1.47 -0.63
CA TYR A 78 1.02 0.37 -0.92
C TYR A 78 1.60 0.43 -2.33
N HIS A 79 2.78 -0.13 -2.48
CA HIS A 79 3.35 -0.44 -3.79
C HIS A 79 4.26 -1.65 -3.69
N SER A 80 4.66 -2.18 -4.85
CA SER A 80 5.56 -3.31 -4.91
C SER A 80 6.93 -2.90 -5.43
N HIS A 81 7.97 -3.57 -4.91
CA HIS A 81 9.30 -3.60 -5.51
C HIS A 81 9.47 -4.94 -6.22
N THR A 82 10.02 -4.94 -7.43
CA THR A 82 10.06 -6.15 -8.25
C THR A 82 11.43 -6.80 -8.32
N ALA A 83 12.50 -6.05 -8.03
CA ALA A 83 13.88 -6.54 -8.08
C ALA A 83 14.66 -6.27 -6.79
N THR A 84 14.09 -5.54 -5.84
CA THR A 84 14.76 -5.14 -4.60
C THR A 84 13.91 -5.53 -3.38
N GLU A 85 14.49 -5.37 -2.20
CA GLU A 85 13.78 -5.62 -0.94
C GLU A 85 12.60 -4.66 -0.74
N ALA A 86 11.68 -5.05 0.13
CA ALA A 86 10.51 -4.23 0.48
C ALA A 86 10.90 -3.09 1.44
N TYR A 87 11.75 -2.19 0.98
CA TYR A 87 12.18 -1.02 1.74
C TYR A 87 12.06 0.24 0.88
N PRO A 88 11.55 1.37 1.40
CA PRO A 88 11.34 2.58 0.60
C PRO A 88 12.63 3.09 -0.04
N SER A 89 12.55 3.38 -1.35
CA SER A 89 13.63 4.04 -2.07
C SER A 89 13.69 5.53 -1.71
N ARG A 90 14.74 6.22 -2.13
CA ARG A 90 14.82 7.69 -1.98
C ARG A 90 13.65 8.38 -2.65
N THR A 91 13.27 7.90 -3.83
CA THR A 91 12.13 8.43 -4.58
C THR A 91 10.84 8.21 -3.82
N ASP A 92 10.62 7.01 -3.27
CA ASP A 92 9.45 6.70 -2.44
C ASP A 92 9.33 7.68 -1.26
N VAL A 93 10.43 7.94 -0.59
CA VAL A 93 10.46 8.85 0.56
C VAL A 93 10.13 10.28 0.13
N SER A 94 10.70 10.74 -0.99
CA SER A 94 10.48 12.11 -1.47
C SER A 94 9.05 12.37 -1.92
N PHE A 95 8.33 11.34 -2.37
CA PHE A 95 6.93 11.45 -2.81
C PHE A 95 5.92 11.05 -1.74
N ALA A 96 6.34 10.64 -0.55
CA ALA A 96 5.45 10.27 0.53
C ALA A 96 4.76 11.52 1.09
N GLY A 97 3.49 11.73 0.71
CA GLY A 97 2.73 12.92 1.04
C GLY A 97 1.65 12.74 2.10
N GLU A 98 1.52 11.54 2.67
CA GLU A 98 0.48 11.21 3.65
C GLU A 98 1.13 10.76 4.97
N PRO A 99 1.48 11.71 5.87
CA PRO A 99 2.22 11.35 7.09
C PRO A 99 1.42 10.47 8.06
N GLY A 100 0.10 10.48 7.96
CA GLY A 100 -0.77 9.62 8.78
C GLY A 100 -0.96 8.21 8.25
N ALA A 101 -0.53 7.92 7.01
CA ALA A 101 -0.73 6.61 6.39
C ALA A 101 0.39 5.63 6.76
N HIS A 102 0.04 4.33 6.69
CA HIS A 102 1.02 3.25 6.69
C HIS A 102 1.47 3.01 5.26
N TYR A 103 2.78 3.06 5.00
CA TYR A 103 3.34 2.76 3.69
C TYR A 103 3.74 1.29 3.66
N LEU A 104 2.95 0.47 2.96
CA LEU A 104 3.14 -0.98 2.88
C LEU A 104 3.84 -1.34 1.58
N LEU A 105 4.95 -2.05 1.68
CA LEU A 105 5.71 -2.51 0.53
C LEU A 105 5.67 -4.03 0.45
N VAL A 106 5.47 -4.52 -0.78
CA VAL A 106 5.54 -5.94 -1.11
C VAL A 106 6.66 -6.13 -2.11
N SER A 107 7.58 -7.07 -1.86
CA SER A 107 8.58 -7.41 -2.86
C SER A 107 8.20 -8.69 -3.59
N THR A 108 8.23 -8.64 -4.91
CA THR A 108 7.97 -9.80 -5.78
C THR A 108 9.27 -10.36 -6.38
N ARG A 109 10.44 -9.97 -5.83
CA ARG A 109 11.74 -10.41 -6.32
C ARG A 109 11.96 -11.92 -6.23
N GLU A 110 11.34 -12.56 -5.24
CA GLU A 110 11.39 -14.01 -5.06
C GLU A 110 10.01 -14.61 -5.37
N PRO A 111 9.90 -15.50 -6.37
CA PRO A 111 8.59 -16.00 -6.80
C PRO A 111 7.87 -16.85 -5.75
N ASP A 112 8.61 -17.49 -4.84
CA ASP A 112 8.04 -18.40 -3.85
C ASP A 112 8.03 -17.84 -2.43
N ALA A 113 8.44 -16.58 -2.25
CA ALA A 113 8.47 -15.94 -0.94
C ALA A 113 7.52 -14.75 -0.89
N GLU A 114 6.90 -14.54 0.26
CA GLU A 114 6.08 -13.38 0.53
C GLU A 114 6.88 -12.43 1.42
N GLU A 115 7.22 -11.27 0.89
CA GLU A 115 7.97 -10.25 1.61
C GLU A 115 7.12 -9.00 1.72
N ILE A 116 6.66 -8.69 2.94
CA ILE A 116 5.79 -7.57 3.25
C ILE A 116 6.37 -6.81 4.44
N ARG A 117 6.52 -5.49 4.29
CA ARG A 117 7.00 -4.62 5.36
C ARG A 117 6.21 -3.32 5.34
N SER A 118 5.97 -2.74 6.52
CA SER A 118 5.25 -1.48 6.67
C SER A 118 6.12 -0.42 7.32
N PHE A 119 5.92 0.83 6.89
CA PHE A 119 6.72 1.97 7.33
C PHE A 119 5.84 3.19 7.58
N ARG A 120 6.28 4.01 8.53
CA ARG A 120 5.82 5.40 8.63
C ARG A 120 6.86 6.29 7.98
N ILE A 121 6.40 7.22 7.16
CA ILE A 121 7.28 8.18 6.47
C ILE A 121 6.77 9.57 6.78
N VAL A 122 7.48 10.28 7.66
CA VAL A 122 7.10 11.61 8.14
C VAL A 122 8.30 12.54 8.00
N ASP A 123 8.13 13.62 7.25
CA ASP A 123 9.19 14.63 7.02
C ASP A 123 10.51 14.00 6.54
N GLY A 124 10.42 13.02 5.66
CA GLY A 124 11.60 12.32 5.12
C GLY A 124 12.21 11.29 6.05
N VAL A 125 11.64 11.06 7.22
CA VAL A 125 12.14 10.06 8.18
C VAL A 125 11.33 8.77 8.04
N VAL A 126 12.03 7.67 7.76
CA VAL A 126 11.45 6.34 7.60
C VAL A 126 11.58 5.58 8.91
N THR A 127 10.46 5.06 9.40
CA THR A 127 10.44 4.20 10.59
C THR A 127 9.69 2.93 10.25
N GLU A 128 10.37 1.79 10.32
CA GLU A 128 9.69 0.51 10.10
C GLU A 128 8.82 0.17 11.31
N GLU A 129 7.65 -0.41 11.02
CA GLU A 129 6.69 -0.83 12.03
C GLU A 129 6.32 -2.30 11.84
N LYS A 130 5.83 -2.90 12.90
CA LYS A 130 5.32 -4.27 12.88
C LYS A 130 4.04 -4.36 12.05
N VAL A 131 3.92 -5.40 11.24
CA VAL A 131 2.67 -5.77 10.54
C VAL A 131 2.01 -6.91 11.31
N ASN A 132 0.80 -6.66 11.80
CA ASN A 132 -0.02 -7.65 12.50
C ASN A 132 -1.13 -8.09 11.55
N ILE A 133 -0.96 -9.27 10.95
CA ILE A 133 -1.94 -9.82 10.01
C ILE A 133 -2.94 -10.63 10.82
N VAL A 134 -4.22 -10.26 10.71
CA VAL A 134 -5.31 -10.91 11.43
C VAL A 134 -6.28 -11.54 10.45
N ASP A 135 -6.97 -12.59 10.89
CA ASP A 135 -8.01 -13.23 10.09
C ASP A 135 -9.38 -12.86 10.67
N ALA A 136 -9.89 -11.69 10.27
CA ALA A 136 -11.16 -11.18 10.78
C ALA A 136 -12.36 -12.00 10.31
N THR A 137 -12.20 -12.84 9.28
CA THR A 137 -13.31 -13.67 8.77
C THR A 137 -13.55 -14.92 9.60
N VAL A 138 -12.59 -15.31 10.46
CA VAL A 138 -12.70 -16.50 11.31
C VAL A 138 -13.42 -16.19 12.63
N ASP A 139 -13.38 -14.94 13.07
CA ASP A 139 -13.96 -14.49 14.35
C ASP A 139 -15.42 -14.01 14.23
N ALA A 140 -16.04 -14.31 13.13
CA ALA A 140 -17.42 -13.89 12.87
C ALA A 140 -18.45 -14.77 13.60
#